data_63473b916b364a5b3e9256bddb08cd26
#
_entry.id   63473b916b364a5b3e9256bddb08cd26
#
_cell.length_a   1.000
_cell.length_b   1.000
_cell.length_c   1.000
_cell.angle_alpha   90.00
_cell.angle_beta   90.00
_cell.angle_gamma   90.00
#
_symmetry.space_group_name_H-M   'P 1'
#
loop_
_entity.id
_entity.type
_entity.pdbx_description
1 polymer ?
#
loop_
_entity_poly.entity_id
_entity_poly.type
_entity_poly.pdbx_seq_one_letter_code
_entity_poly.pdbx_strand_id
1 'polypeptide(L)'
;HHDVHTLCTLSDGMGSGVKANILATLTSKIISTLMIGNAGIDECVETISETLPVCRERGIAYSTFTIVRVKHNGEVYTAEFDGPEFVMLRNGVLDEPEKEMRVIGGKEVWESHFFAEPEDMIVSFSDGVIHAGIGRLINLGWKRVNVMEFIQRNYDLKMSSRTMTRNLLEVCDHLYEGEPGDDTTVATVRIMPRTTTRVMVGPASSA
;
A
#
# COMPACT_ATOMS: atom_id res chain seq x y z
N HIS A 1 26.12 0.33 8.10
CA HIS A 1 25.41 -0.21 6.93
C HIS A 1 23.99 0.29 7.00
N HIS A 2 23.63 1.25 6.15
CA HIS A 2 22.22 1.59 5.96
C HIS A 2 21.60 0.44 5.17
N ASP A 3 20.66 -0.29 5.79
CA ASP A 3 19.85 -1.27 5.08
C ASP A 3 19.02 -0.53 4.03
N VAL A 4 19.38 -0.73 2.77
CA VAL A 4 18.63 -0.16 1.66
C VAL A 4 17.27 -0.86 1.61
N HIS A 5 16.21 -0.10 1.79
CA HIS A 5 14.85 -0.59 1.69
C HIS A 5 13.98 0.33 0.84
N THR A 6 12.94 -0.21 0.26
CA THR A 6 11.87 0.55 -0.38
C THR A 6 10.72 0.66 0.60
N LEU A 7 10.25 1.88 0.83
CA LEU A 7 9.11 2.17 1.67
C LEU A 7 8.00 2.77 0.82
N CYS A 8 6.85 2.15 0.84
CA CYS A 8 5.61 2.67 0.27
C CYS A 8 4.62 2.93 1.41
N THR A 9 4.10 4.13 1.49
CA THR A 9 3.11 4.53 2.50
C THR A 9 1.90 5.12 1.78
N LEU A 10 0.74 4.54 2.00
CA LEU A 10 -0.54 5.07 1.58
C LEU A 10 -1.29 5.53 2.83
N SER A 11 -1.85 6.71 2.79
CA SER A 11 -2.70 7.23 3.88
C SER A 11 -3.91 7.90 3.27
N ASP A 12 -5.03 7.76 3.95
CA ASP A 12 -6.27 8.42 3.60
C ASP A 12 -6.79 9.20 4.81
N GLY A 13 -7.20 10.46 4.57
CA GLY A 13 -7.68 11.35 5.62
C GLY A 13 -9.18 11.26 5.79
N MET A 14 -9.66 11.11 7.01
CA MET A 14 -11.08 11.04 7.29
C MET A 14 -11.80 12.34 6.89
N GLY A 15 -12.88 12.21 6.13
CA GLY A 15 -13.69 13.30 5.63
C GLY A 15 -13.36 13.63 4.17
N SER A 16 -13.54 14.87 3.79
CA SER A 16 -13.28 15.31 2.42
C SER A 16 -12.60 16.68 2.37
N GLY A 17 -11.97 16.98 1.23
CA GLY A 17 -11.38 18.27 0.94
C GLY A 17 -10.05 18.53 1.65
N VAL A 18 -9.73 19.81 1.85
CA VAL A 18 -8.40 20.27 2.29
C VAL A 18 -7.95 19.65 3.63
N LYS A 19 -8.86 19.48 4.58
CA LYS A 19 -8.51 18.91 5.90
C LYS A 19 -8.09 17.46 5.79
N ALA A 20 -8.85 16.63 5.07
CA ALA A 20 -8.54 15.22 4.86
C ALA A 20 -7.19 15.08 4.14
N ASN A 21 -6.96 15.87 3.10
CA ASN A 21 -5.70 15.88 2.35
C ASN A 21 -4.50 16.26 3.24
N ILE A 22 -4.62 17.28 4.09
CA ILE A 22 -3.56 17.66 5.04
C ILE A 22 -3.27 16.51 6.00
N LEU A 23 -4.29 15.86 6.55
CA LEU A 23 -4.12 14.76 7.50
C LEU A 23 -3.47 13.55 6.85
N ALA A 24 -3.91 13.14 5.66
CA ALA A 24 -3.28 12.07 4.89
C ALA A 24 -1.80 12.39 4.58
N THR A 25 -1.53 13.62 4.14
CA THR A 25 -0.16 14.06 3.83
C THR A 25 0.74 14.05 5.07
N LEU A 26 0.27 14.56 6.21
CA LEU A 26 1.03 14.56 7.46
C LEU A 26 1.27 13.13 7.97
N THR A 27 0.25 12.27 7.95
CA THR A 27 0.38 10.85 8.34
C THR A 27 1.44 10.15 7.50
N SER A 28 1.35 10.23 6.17
CA SER A 28 2.36 9.64 5.28
C SER A 28 3.75 10.20 5.52
N LYS A 29 3.87 11.50 5.79
CA LYS A 29 5.15 12.15 6.04
C LYS A 29 5.77 11.74 7.36
N ILE A 30 4.98 11.65 8.43
CA ILE A 30 5.43 11.17 9.75
C ILE A 30 5.95 9.73 9.61
N ILE A 31 5.13 8.82 9.08
CA ILE A 31 5.49 7.41 8.91
C ILE A 31 6.77 7.28 8.08
N SER A 32 6.82 7.92 6.91
CA SER A 32 7.98 7.79 6.02
C SER A 32 9.26 8.34 6.65
N THR A 33 9.18 9.45 7.38
CA THR A 33 10.34 10.06 8.05
C THR A 33 10.86 9.17 9.17
N LEU A 34 9.98 8.67 10.03
CA LEU A 34 10.35 7.83 11.16
C LEU A 34 10.89 6.46 10.69
N MET A 35 10.20 5.81 9.77
CA MET A 35 10.62 4.48 9.30
C MET A 35 11.90 4.50 8.46
N ILE A 36 12.20 5.57 7.73
CA ILE A 36 13.49 5.78 7.09
C ILE A 36 14.59 5.95 8.16
N GLY A 37 14.25 6.54 9.29
CA GLY A 37 15.10 6.64 10.48
C GLY A 37 15.22 5.35 11.30
N ASN A 38 14.67 4.22 10.83
CA ASN A 38 14.58 2.93 11.51
C ASN A 38 13.70 2.91 12.77
N ALA A 39 12.78 3.85 12.93
CA ALA A 39 11.76 3.78 13.96
C ALA A 39 10.82 2.58 13.74
N GLY A 40 10.28 2.03 14.82
CA GLY A 40 9.26 0.99 14.77
C GLY A 40 7.87 1.55 14.50
N ILE A 41 6.91 0.66 14.26
CA ILE A 41 5.51 1.04 14.05
C ILE A 41 4.90 1.68 15.31
N ASP A 42 5.33 1.24 16.50
CA ASP A 42 4.85 1.80 17.77
C ASP A 42 5.12 3.31 17.84
N GLU A 43 6.35 3.73 17.56
CA GLU A 43 6.75 5.14 17.53
C GLU A 43 6.00 5.93 16.46
N CYS A 44 5.72 5.32 15.29
CA CYS A 44 4.93 5.95 14.25
C CYS A 44 3.50 6.22 14.72
N VAL A 45 2.83 5.22 15.30
CA VAL A 45 1.43 5.32 15.77
C VAL A 45 1.32 6.28 16.95
N GLU A 46 2.26 6.24 17.89
CA GLU A 46 2.30 7.18 19.02
C GLU A 46 2.49 8.62 18.52
N THR A 47 3.46 8.86 17.64
CA THR A 47 3.69 10.20 17.06
C THR A 47 2.47 10.72 16.31
N ILE A 48 1.81 9.88 15.51
CA ILE A 48 0.57 10.24 14.81
C ILE A 48 -0.50 10.61 15.82
N SER A 49 -0.66 9.81 16.87
CA SER A 49 -1.69 10.01 17.91
C SER A 49 -1.47 11.29 18.71
N GLU A 50 -0.23 11.68 18.94
CA GLU A 50 0.12 12.89 19.68
C GLU A 50 0.10 14.16 18.83
N THR A 51 0.45 14.01 17.53
CA THR A 51 0.65 15.14 16.61
C THR A 51 -0.63 15.53 15.89
N LEU A 52 -1.43 14.52 15.46
CA LEU A 52 -2.63 14.78 14.68
C LEU A 52 -3.86 14.95 15.59
N PRO A 53 -4.74 15.89 15.26
CA PRO A 53 -5.94 16.11 16.06
C PRO A 53 -6.82 14.85 16.06
N VAL A 54 -7.38 14.49 17.20
CA VAL A 54 -8.34 13.39 17.37
C VAL A 54 -9.76 13.92 17.21
N CYS A 55 -10.63 13.21 16.50
CA CYS A 55 -12.05 13.53 16.45
C CYS A 55 -12.66 13.31 17.83
N ARG A 56 -12.95 14.39 18.53
CA ARG A 56 -13.50 14.34 19.88
C ARG A 56 -14.84 13.62 19.96
N GLU A 57 -15.59 13.56 18.87
CA GLU A 57 -16.92 12.92 18.82
C GLU A 57 -16.85 11.40 18.60
N ARG A 58 -15.80 10.89 17.96
CA ARG A 58 -15.70 9.48 17.62
C ARG A 58 -14.48 8.76 18.25
N GLY A 59 -13.56 9.49 18.86
CA GLY A 59 -12.32 8.91 19.44
C GLY A 59 -11.38 8.26 18.43
N ILE A 60 -11.60 8.49 17.11
CA ILE A 60 -10.92 7.84 16.01
C ILE A 60 -9.84 8.77 15.48
N ALA A 61 -8.68 8.23 15.14
CA ALA A 61 -7.64 8.98 14.45
C ALA A 61 -8.15 9.41 13.06
N TYR A 62 -7.71 10.59 12.61
CA TYR A 62 -8.21 11.21 11.39
C TYR A 62 -7.64 10.65 10.09
N SER A 63 -6.84 9.60 10.13
CA SER A 63 -6.23 9.05 8.93
C SER A 63 -6.01 7.55 9.08
N THR A 64 -6.36 6.83 8.02
CA THR A 64 -5.96 5.44 7.84
C THR A 64 -4.55 5.37 7.28
N PHE A 65 -3.90 4.22 7.36
CA PHE A 65 -2.64 4.02 6.64
C PHE A 65 -2.42 2.56 6.27
N THR A 66 -1.67 2.39 5.18
CA THR A 66 -1.04 1.13 4.79
C THR A 66 0.44 1.39 4.54
N ILE A 67 1.29 0.60 5.18
CA ILE A 67 2.75 0.64 5.04
C ILE A 67 3.19 -0.65 4.36
N VAL A 68 4.05 -0.54 3.36
CA VAL A 68 4.75 -1.68 2.75
C VAL A 68 6.23 -1.33 2.72
N ARG A 69 7.04 -2.03 3.52
CA ARG A 69 8.50 -1.89 3.55
C ARG A 69 9.14 -3.15 3.01
N VAL A 70 9.91 -3.02 1.94
CA VAL A 70 10.64 -4.12 1.30
C VAL A 70 12.13 -3.91 1.50
N LYS A 71 12.79 -4.82 2.20
CA LYS A 71 14.24 -4.81 2.36
C LYS A 71 14.92 -5.43 1.15
N HIS A 72 16.18 -5.09 0.97
CA HIS A 72 16.97 -5.60 -0.16
C HIS A 72 17.15 -7.14 -0.16
N ASN A 73 17.05 -7.78 1.00
CA ASN A 73 17.09 -9.24 1.14
C ASN A 73 15.79 -9.95 0.73
N GLY A 74 14.73 -9.20 0.42
CA GLY A 74 13.40 -9.72 0.08
C GLY A 74 12.42 -9.80 1.26
N GLU A 75 12.87 -9.46 2.48
CA GLU A 75 11.98 -9.37 3.63
C GLU A 75 10.98 -8.24 3.44
N VAL A 76 9.71 -8.53 3.61
CA VAL A 76 8.60 -7.57 3.54
C VAL A 76 7.98 -7.45 4.92
N TYR A 77 7.76 -6.21 5.32
CA TYR A 77 6.95 -5.84 6.46
C TYR A 77 5.79 -5.00 5.98
N THR A 78 4.59 -5.31 6.44
CA THR A 78 3.40 -4.48 6.22
C THR A 78 2.75 -4.11 7.54
N ALA A 79 2.13 -2.93 7.58
CA ALA A 79 1.28 -2.51 8.68
C ALA A 79 0.06 -1.76 8.13
N GLU A 80 -1.12 -2.10 8.62
CA GLU A 80 -2.40 -1.57 8.17
C GLU A 80 -3.22 -1.08 9.36
N PHE A 81 -3.81 0.10 9.21
CA PHE A 81 -4.68 0.70 10.20
C PHE A 81 -5.93 1.28 9.55
N ASP A 82 -7.09 0.75 9.93
CA ASP A 82 -8.46 1.25 9.64
C ASP A 82 -8.76 1.51 8.15
N GLY A 83 -7.99 0.90 7.24
CA GLY A 83 -8.17 1.00 5.79
C GLY A 83 -8.49 -0.34 5.14
N PRO A 84 -8.75 -0.35 3.82
CA PRO A 84 -8.88 -1.60 3.08
C PRO A 84 -7.58 -2.39 3.12
N GLU A 85 -7.69 -3.69 3.35
CA GLU A 85 -6.54 -4.58 3.32
C GLU A 85 -5.91 -4.62 1.93
N PHE A 86 -4.58 -4.60 1.88
CA PHE A 86 -3.85 -4.77 0.62
C PHE A 86 -4.16 -6.11 -0.05
N VAL A 87 -3.93 -6.17 -1.34
CA VAL A 87 -4.04 -7.40 -2.15
C VAL A 87 -2.65 -7.80 -2.58
N MET A 88 -2.31 -9.08 -2.41
CA MET A 88 -1.05 -9.63 -2.88
C MET A 88 -1.29 -10.69 -3.95
N LEU A 89 -0.49 -10.64 -5.00
CA LEU A 89 -0.37 -11.70 -5.98
C LEU A 89 1.01 -12.33 -5.91
N ARG A 90 1.05 -13.65 -5.80
CA ARG A 90 2.24 -14.48 -5.96
C ARG A 90 2.06 -15.38 -7.17
N ASN A 91 2.94 -15.24 -8.15
CA ASN A 91 2.82 -15.98 -9.43
C ASN A 91 1.45 -15.83 -10.10
N GLY A 92 0.80 -14.66 -9.98
CA GLY A 92 -0.53 -14.39 -10.54
C GLY A 92 -1.71 -14.99 -9.76
N VAL A 93 -1.45 -15.59 -8.61
CA VAL A 93 -2.47 -16.13 -7.72
C VAL A 93 -2.59 -15.23 -6.50
N LEU A 94 -3.81 -14.99 -6.04
CA LEU A 94 -4.05 -14.27 -4.80
C LEU A 94 -3.38 -15.03 -3.64
N ASP A 95 -2.59 -14.32 -2.86
CA ASP A 95 -1.90 -14.80 -1.68
C ASP A 95 -2.27 -13.89 -0.50
N GLU A 96 -2.53 -14.48 0.65
CA GLU A 96 -2.88 -13.77 1.88
C GLU A 96 -1.84 -14.09 2.96
N PRO A 97 -0.80 -13.26 3.11
CA PRO A 97 0.17 -13.43 4.18
C PRO A 97 -0.49 -13.43 5.56
N GLU A 98 0.04 -14.24 6.46
CA GLU A 98 -0.44 -14.25 7.85
C GLU A 98 -0.34 -12.85 8.46
N LYS A 99 -1.40 -12.45 9.15
CA LYS A 99 -1.50 -11.16 9.83
C LYS A 99 -1.62 -11.35 11.34
N GLU A 100 -0.91 -10.53 12.06
CA GLU A 100 -1.00 -10.42 13.51
C GLU A 100 -1.58 -9.05 13.89
N MET A 101 -2.59 -9.05 14.76
CA MET A 101 -3.17 -7.82 15.28
C MET A 101 -2.46 -7.40 16.54
N ARG A 102 -2.02 -6.14 16.58
CA ARG A 102 -1.45 -5.49 17.77
C ARG A 102 -2.24 -4.25 18.15
N VAL A 103 -2.40 -4.04 19.43
CA VAL A 103 -3.00 -2.81 19.95
C VAL A 103 -1.88 -1.84 20.33
N ILE A 104 -1.78 -0.73 19.63
CA ILE A 104 -0.76 0.31 19.83
C ILE A 104 -1.49 1.64 20.09
N GLY A 105 -1.28 2.24 21.26
CA GLY A 105 -1.97 3.47 21.63
C GLY A 105 -3.51 3.38 21.59
N GLY A 106 -4.07 2.19 21.85
CA GLY A 106 -5.51 1.93 21.76
C GLY A 106 -6.05 1.72 20.35
N LYS A 107 -5.17 1.57 19.34
CA LYS A 107 -5.52 1.33 17.93
C LYS A 107 -5.14 -0.07 17.53
N GLU A 108 -6.01 -0.75 16.78
CA GLU A 108 -5.76 -2.07 16.21
C GLU A 108 -4.97 -1.91 14.91
N VAL A 109 -3.70 -2.32 14.94
CA VAL A 109 -2.81 -2.32 13.78
C VAL A 109 -2.56 -3.77 13.38
N TRP A 110 -2.79 -4.07 12.11
CA TRP A 110 -2.55 -5.38 11.53
C TRP A 110 -1.19 -5.42 10.86
N GLU A 111 -0.34 -6.32 11.28
CA GLU A 111 1.04 -6.45 10.78
C GLU A 111 1.24 -7.80 10.08
N SER A 112 2.08 -7.81 9.03
CA SER A 112 2.57 -9.03 8.41
C SER A 112 4.06 -8.98 8.20
N HIS A 113 4.69 -10.14 8.31
CA HIS A 113 6.10 -10.36 8.00
C HIS A 113 6.23 -11.56 7.07
N PHE A 114 6.77 -11.36 5.89
CA PHE A 114 6.96 -12.45 4.93
C PHE A 114 8.16 -12.17 4.02
N PHE A 115 8.56 -13.17 3.24
CA PHE A 115 9.55 -13.00 2.20
C PHE A 115 8.86 -12.92 0.84
N ALA A 116 9.17 -11.84 0.11
CA ALA A 116 8.70 -11.67 -1.25
C ALA A 116 9.54 -12.51 -2.22
N GLU A 117 8.86 -13.03 -3.22
CA GLU A 117 9.46 -13.70 -4.36
C GLU A 117 9.53 -12.74 -5.57
N PRO A 118 10.44 -12.99 -6.53
CA PRO A 118 10.41 -12.26 -7.78
C PRO A 118 9.04 -12.34 -8.45
N GLU A 119 8.57 -11.23 -9.00
CA GLU A 119 7.27 -11.05 -9.66
C GLU A 119 6.07 -10.91 -8.70
N ASP A 120 6.26 -11.05 -7.39
CA ASP A 120 5.19 -10.70 -6.43
C ASP A 120 4.72 -9.26 -6.65
N MET A 121 3.42 -9.07 -6.51
CA MET A 121 2.79 -7.76 -6.64
C MET A 121 1.89 -7.47 -5.42
N ILE A 122 2.13 -6.35 -4.76
CA ILE A 122 1.35 -5.87 -3.62
C ILE A 122 0.62 -4.62 -4.06
N VAL A 123 -0.70 -4.60 -3.89
CA VAL A 123 -1.57 -3.48 -4.28
C VAL A 123 -2.31 -2.99 -3.05
N SER A 124 -2.05 -1.75 -2.67
CA SER A 124 -2.73 -1.03 -1.59
C SER A 124 -3.62 0.06 -2.18
N PHE A 125 -4.74 0.34 -1.56
CA PHE A 125 -5.69 1.34 -2.05
C PHE A 125 -6.50 1.94 -0.91
N SER A 126 -7.02 3.17 -1.15
CA SER A 126 -7.97 3.83 -0.24
C SER A 126 -9.38 3.25 -0.39
N ASP A 127 -10.25 3.57 0.55
CA ASP A 127 -11.65 3.13 0.54
C ASP A 127 -12.43 3.70 -0.64
N GLY A 128 -12.04 4.85 -1.21
CA GLY A 128 -12.57 5.37 -2.46
C GLY A 128 -12.52 4.37 -3.63
N VAL A 129 -11.59 3.40 -3.62
CA VAL A 129 -11.56 2.33 -4.63
C VAL A 129 -12.69 1.33 -4.41
N ILE A 130 -12.88 0.85 -3.18
CA ILE A 130 -13.93 -0.15 -2.88
C ILE A 130 -15.32 0.46 -2.90
N HIS A 131 -15.45 1.76 -2.71
CA HIS A 131 -16.70 2.52 -2.77
C HIS A 131 -17.01 3.04 -4.18
N ALA A 132 -16.11 2.86 -5.17
CA ALA A 132 -16.32 3.35 -6.52
C ALA A 132 -17.67 2.87 -7.08
N GLY A 133 -18.42 3.83 -7.61
CA GLY A 133 -19.75 3.59 -8.20
C GLY A 133 -20.93 3.61 -7.23
N ILE A 134 -20.73 3.84 -5.94
CA ILE A 134 -21.85 3.97 -4.97
C ILE A 134 -22.77 5.11 -5.40
N GLY A 135 -24.08 4.80 -5.42
CA GLY A 135 -25.13 5.74 -5.81
C GLY A 135 -25.16 6.10 -7.30
N ARG A 136 -24.35 5.42 -8.12
CA ARG A 136 -24.27 5.57 -9.57
C ARG A 136 -24.47 4.21 -10.26
N LEU A 137 -23.42 3.66 -10.86
CA LEU A 137 -23.49 2.40 -11.60
C LEU A 137 -23.64 1.17 -10.69
N ILE A 138 -23.19 1.24 -9.44
CA ILE A 138 -23.21 0.12 -8.50
C ILE A 138 -23.75 0.58 -7.14
N ASN A 139 -24.86 -0.01 -6.68
CA ASN A 139 -25.51 0.40 -5.42
C ASN A 139 -24.63 0.20 -4.17
N LEU A 140 -23.75 -0.80 -4.16
CA LEU A 140 -22.93 -1.18 -3.00
C LEU A 140 -21.43 -0.91 -3.18
N GLY A 141 -21.06 -0.17 -4.23
CA GLY A 141 -19.68 0.06 -4.61
C GLY A 141 -19.00 -1.15 -5.25
N TRP A 142 -17.74 -0.97 -5.68
CA TRP A 142 -16.99 -2.03 -6.36
C TRP A 142 -16.67 -3.21 -5.44
N LYS A 143 -16.49 -2.96 -4.14
CA LYS A 143 -16.13 -3.94 -3.10
C LYS A 143 -14.75 -4.57 -3.28
N ARG A 144 -14.10 -4.86 -2.16
CA ARG A 144 -12.76 -5.46 -2.13
C ARG A 144 -12.67 -6.77 -2.94
N VAL A 145 -13.66 -7.66 -2.84
CA VAL A 145 -13.65 -8.94 -3.57
C VAL A 145 -13.57 -8.74 -5.08
N ASN A 146 -14.30 -7.79 -5.65
CA ASN A 146 -14.25 -7.51 -7.08
C ASN A 146 -12.94 -6.84 -7.49
N VAL A 147 -12.35 -6.01 -6.62
CA VAL A 147 -11.02 -5.44 -6.83
C VAL A 147 -9.97 -6.56 -6.88
N MET A 148 -10.02 -7.51 -5.96
CA MET A 148 -9.13 -8.68 -5.94
C MET A 148 -9.25 -9.50 -7.23
N GLU A 149 -10.48 -9.82 -7.64
CA GLU A 149 -10.73 -10.54 -8.90
C GLU A 149 -10.22 -9.76 -10.12
N PHE A 150 -10.42 -8.45 -10.14
CA PHE A 150 -9.92 -7.60 -11.21
C PHE A 150 -8.39 -7.63 -11.28
N ILE A 151 -7.71 -7.47 -10.15
CA ILE A 151 -6.25 -7.52 -10.04
C ILE A 151 -5.74 -8.87 -10.57
N GLN A 152 -6.33 -9.97 -10.10
CA GLN A 152 -5.91 -11.31 -10.51
C GLN A 152 -6.12 -11.58 -12.00
N ARG A 153 -7.28 -11.21 -12.56
CA ARG A 153 -7.61 -11.42 -13.97
C ARG A 153 -6.77 -10.58 -14.93
N ASN A 154 -6.34 -9.40 -14.49
CA ASN A 154 -5.56 -8.48 -15.30
C ASN A 154 -4.05 -8.61 -15.08
N TYR A 155 -3.62 -9.48 -14.17
CA TYR A 155 -2.21 -9.70 -13.92
C TYR A 155 -1.54 -10.39 -15.12
N ASP A 156 -0.38 -9.87 -15.52
CA ASP A 156 0.53 -10.46 -16.49
C ASP A 156 1.96 -10.34 -15.97
N LEU A 157 2.79 -11.37 -16.19
CA LEU A 157 4.20 -11.39 -15.76
C LEU A 157 5.04 -10.23 -16.30
N LYS A 158 4.61 -9.59 -17.37
CA LYS A 158 5.27 -8.41 -17.97
C LYS A 158 4.65 -7.10 -17.52
N MET A 159 3.53 -7.16 -16.80
CA MET A 159 2.82 -5.95 -16.35
C MET A 159 3.65 -5.15 -15.36
N SER A 160 3.81 -3.86 -15.60
CA SER A 160 4.44 -2.97 -14.63
C SER A 160 3.48 -2.58 -13.50
N SER A 161 4.04 -2.21 -12.32
CA SER A 161 3.25 -1.63 -11.23
C SER A 161 2.43 -0.42 -11.70
N ARG A 162 3.03 0.44 -12.55
CA ARG A 162 2.33 1.60 -13.14
C ARG A 162 1.10 1.18 -13.95
N THR A 163 1.19 0.11 -14.73
CA THR A 163 0.08 -0.37 -15.57
C THR A 163 -1.05 -0.88 -14.69
N MET A 164 -0.77 -1.67 -13.65
CA MET A 164 -1.79 -2.14 -12.71
C MET A 164 -2.49 -0.98 -12.01
N THR A 165 -1.72 -0.03 -11.46
CA THR A 165 -2.27 1.18 -10.82
C THR A 165 -3.19 1.94 -11.77
N ARG A 166 -2.75 2.20 -13.00
CA ARG A 166 -3.54 2.92 -13.99
C ARG A 166 -4.84 2.19 -14.33
N ASN A 167 -4.79 0.89 -14.58
CA ASN A 167 -5.97 0.09 -14.91
C ASN A 167 -7.01 0.12 -13.79
N LEU A 168 -6.58 0.05 -12.53
CA LEU A 168 -7.48 0.18 -11.37
C LEU A 168 -8.14 1.56 -11.31
N LEU A 169 -7.36 2.63 -11.50
CA LEU A 169 -7.89 4.00 -11.48
C LEU A 169 -8.83 4.27 -12.66
N GLU A 170 -8.56 3.73 -13.85
CA GLU A 170 -9.45 3.84 -15.02
C GLU A 170 -10.81 3.18 -14.75
N VAL A 171 -10.82 2.03 -14.05
CA VAL A 171 -12.10 1.39 -13.65
C VAL A 171 -12.84 2.23 -12.61
N CYS A 172 -12.12 2.78 -11.61
CA CYS A 172 -12.74 3.67 -10.62
C CYS A 172 -13.36 4.91 -11.29
N ASP A 173 -12.62 5.55 -12.19
CA ASP A 173 -13.10 6.72 -12.93
C ASP A 173 -14.37 6.40 -13.74
N HIS A 174 -14.39 5.26 -14.41
CA HIS A 174 -15.57 4.79 -15.13
C HIS A 174 -16.76 4.53 -14.19
N LEU A 175 -16.52 3.89 -13.04
CA LEU A 175 -17.57 3.61 -12.06
C LEU A 175 -18.13 4.88 -11.42
N TYR A 176 -17.29 5.90 -11.24
CA TYR A 176 -17.67 7.22 -10.77
C TYR A 176 -18.24 8.14 -11.87
N GLU A 177 -18.29 7.67 -13.12
CA GLU A 177 -18.75 8.46 -14.27
C GLU A 177 -17.97 9.80 -14.42
N GLY A 178 -16.67 9.77 -14.10
CA GLY A 178 -15.78 10.93 -14.16
C GLY A 178 -15.92 11.94 -13.02
N GLU A 179 -16.75 11.67 -12.03
CA GLU A 179 -16.95 12.53 -10.86
C GLU A 179 -16.72 11.71 -9.57
N PRO A 180 -15.47 11.60 -9.08
CA PRO A 180 -15.16 10.86 -7.87
C PRO A 180 -16.00 11.32 -6.68
N GLY A 181 -16.61 10.35 -5.99
CA GLY A 181 -17.36 10.61 -4.76
C GLY A 181 -16.46 10.67 -3.52
N ASP A 182 -15.22 10.16 -3.65
CA ASP A 182 -14.23 10.10 -2.58
C ASP A 182 -12.81 10.07 -3.15
N ASP A 183 -11.81 10.39 -2.29
CA ASP A 183 -10.40 10.37 -2.67
C ASP A 183 -9.95 8.93 -3.03
N THR A 184 -9.60 8.73 -4.29
CA THR A 184 -9.27 7.43 -4.84
C THR A 184 -7.78 7.32 -5.08
N THR A 185 -7.09 6.55 -4.23
CA THR A 185 -5.64 6.37 -4.28
C THR A 185 -5.30 4.89 -4.42
N VAL A 186 -4.34 4.57 -5.30
CA VAL A 186 -3.80 3.22 -5.51
C VAL A 186 -2.28 3.27 -5.50
N ALA A 187 -1.66 2.38 -4.75
CA ALA A 187 -0.21 2.17 -4.74
C ALA A 187 0.11 0.71 -5.06
N THR A 188 0.98 0.48 -6.03
CA THR A 188 1.39 -0.87 -6.44
C THR A 188 2.90 -1.03 -6.30
N VAL A 189 3.31 -2.03 -5.54
CA VAL A 189 4.70 -2.47 -5.41
C VAL A 189 4.87 -3.77 -6.15
N ARG A 190 5.84 -3.84 -7.06
CA ARG A 190 6.23 -5.08 -7.75
C ARG A 190 7.65 -5.45 -7.39
N ILE A 191 7.87 -6.70 -7.04
CA ILE A 191 9.19 -7.24 -6.72
C ILE A 191 9.85 -7.67 -8.03
N MET A 192 10.94 -6.98 -8.38
CA MET A 192 11.67 -7.28 -9.61
C MET A 192 12.70 -8.38 -9.37
N PRO A 193 12.91 -9.28 -10.36
CA PRO A 193 14.01 -10.23 -10.30
C PRO A 193 15.36 -9.51 -10.14
N ARG A 194 16.26 -10.06 -9.32
CA ARG A 194 17.61 -9.52 -9.21
C ARG A 194 18.36 -9.73 -10.51
N THR A 195 18.77 -8.65 -11.16
CA THR A 195 19.67 -8.72 -12.32
C THR A 195 21.09 -8.98 -11.81
N THR A 196 21.56 -10.22 -11.94
CA THR A 196 22.96 -10.56 -11.63
C THR A 196 23.81 -10.32 -12.88
N THR A 197 24.60 -9.25 -12.88
CA THR A 197 25.62 -9.06 -13.93
C THR A 197 26.80 -9.98 -13.61
N ARG A 198 27.02 -11.04 -14.41
CA ARG A 198 28.23 -11.85 -14.35
C ARG A 198 29.30 -11.16 -15.20
N VAL A 199 30.31 -10.62 -14.56
CA VAL A 199 31.54 -10.18 -15.25
C VAL A 199 32.43 -11.39 -15.43
N MET A 200 32.60 -11.85 -16.67
CA MET A 200 33.59 -12.87 -17.01
C MET A 200 34.90 -12.16 -17.33
N VAL A 201 35.88 -12.30 -16.48
CA VAL A 201 37.27 -11.88 -16.76
C VAL A 201 38.00 -13.10 -17.32
N GLY A 202 38.25 -13.12 -18.60
CA GLY A 202 39.09 -14.12 -19.26
C GLY A 202 40.54 -13.67 -19.29
N PRO A 203 41.54 -14.58 -19.24
CA PRO A 203 42.92 -14.21 -19.44
C PRO A 203 43.13 -13.66 -20.85
N ALA A 204 43.85 -12.54 -20.96
CA ALA A 204 44.26 -12.05 -22.28
C ALA A 204 45.15 -13.11 -22.94
N SER A 205 44.77 -13.55 -24.16
CA SER A 205 45.59 -14.42 -25.02
C SER A 205 46.81 -13.64 -25.40
N SER A 206 47.97 -13.99 -24.84
CA SER A 206 49.23 -13.48 -25.37
C SER A 206 49.49 -14.13 -26.74
N ALA A 207 49.54 -13.30 -27.80
CA ALA A 207 50.01 -13.69 -29.11
C ALA A 207 51.54 -13.82 -29.10
#